data_c506f706c97c60e3db577fb52c2da187
#
_entry.id   c506f706c97c60e3db577fb52c2da187
#
_cell.length_a   1.000
_cell.length_b   1.000
_cell.length_c   1.000
_cell.angle_alpha   90.00
_cell.angle_beta   90.00
_cell.angle_gamma   90.00
#
_symmetry.space_group_name_H-M   'P 1'
#
loop_
_entity.id
_entity.type
_entity.pdbx_description
1 polymer ?
#
loop_
_entity_poly.entity_id
_entity_poly.type
_entity_poly.pdbx_seq_one_letter_code
_entity_poly.pdbx_strand_id
1 'polypeptide(L)'
;MPMAVAYRSLCVLMLLFATLTANIAAPAWACGCGAYIPDHPGATVVDERALIAWDGSTEDILMSFGVSGASDRAAWVMPVPSVAHVTLGDGAVFDELARLTAPRIEYHDSWWPTFDWLTAGSRGALDAAGARPGGVNVLGSRRIGPFDVTRLAGDDPTALAHWLTDKGFPHPDGLDTNLAPYVAARWEIVAIQLAADAAGATLSGTLQPLRLSFASDTAVYPMRLSRSAKAPQRVDLYVLADHRMNPSAVPVPGNAATLQYAGRVDTPALTSYRGHYLTRWTNYLGEPQRIDGDYVFTRAATDSDYAQVIYLTRNHGDVSG
;
A
#
# COMPACT_ATOMS: atom_id res chain seq x y z
N MET A 1 45.29 -8.20 -42.89
CA MET A 1 45.13 -8.46 -41.40
C MET A 1 44.27 -7.46 -40.66
N PRO A 2 44.02 -6.19 -41.01
CA PRO A 2 43.20 -5.27 -40.21
C PRO A 2 41.69 -5.58 -40.18
N MET A 3 41.12 -6.16 -41.22
CA MET A 3 39.66 -6.41 -41.28
C MET A 3 39.15 -7.47 -40.26
N ALA A 4 39.97 -8.50 -39.96
CA ALA A 4 39.54 -9.54 -39.02
C ALA A 4 39.50 -9.06 -37.57
N VAL A 5 40.27 -8.05 -37.20
CA VAL A 5 40.27 -7.44 -35.86
C VAL A 5 39.03 -6.54 -35.71
N ALA A 6 38.70 -5.77 -36.75
CA ALA A 6 37.51 -4.91 -36.74
C ALA A 6 36.21 -5.73 -36.61
N TYR A 7 36.07 -6.87 -37.29
CA TYR A 7 34.92 -7.75 -37.16
C TYR A 7 34.78 -8.38 -35.76
N ARG A 8 35.89 -8.78 -35.16
CA ARG A 8 35.89 -9.32 -33.78
C ARG A 8 35.47 -8.25 -32.77
N SER A 9 35.97 -7.03 -32.90
CA SER A 9 35.59 -5.92 -32.04
C SER A 9 34.08 -5.54 -32.17
N LEU A 10 33.55 -5.57 -33.41
CA LEU A 10 32.13 -5.30 -33.66
C LEU A 10 31.22 -6.39 -33.08
N CYS A 11 31.60 -7.67 -33.18
CA CYS A 11 30.86 -8.79 -32.58
C CYS A 11 30.86 -8.74 -31.05
N VAL A 12 31.98 -8.38 -30.43
CA VAL A 12 32.10 -8.21 -28.98
C VAL A 12 31.24 -7.02 -28.52
N LEU A 13 31.23 -5.92 -29.26
CA LEU A 13 30.42 -4.75 -28.96
C LEU A 13 28.92 -5.06 -29.10
N MET A 14 28.51 -5.80 -30.13
CA MET A 14 27.11 -6.26 -30.29
C MET A 14 26.69 -7.25 -29.19
N LEU A 15 27.57 -8.16 -28.77
CA LEU A 15 27.31 -9.05 -27.66
C LEU A 15 27.17 -8.29 -26.31
N LEU A 16 28.04 -7.30 -26.08
CA LEU A 16 27.92 -6.43 -24.91
C LEU A 16 26.65 -5.57 -24.94
N PHE A 17 26.25 -5.07 -26.11
CA PHE A 17 24.99 -4.35 -26.26
C PHE A 17 23.78 -5.27 -26.05
N ALA A 18 23.80 -6.50 -26.57
CA ALA A 18 22.73 -7.50 -26.37
C ALA A 18 22.60 -7.93 -24.90
N THR A 19 23.69 -7.99 -24.14
CA THR A 19 23.63 -8.27 -22.69
C THR A 19 23.16 -7.07 -21.87
N LEU A 20 23.38 -5.84 -22.36
CA LEU A 20 22.94 -4.62 -21.68
C LEU A 20 21.42 -4.36 -21.84
N THR A 21 20.82 -4.84 -22.95
CA THR A 21 19.36 -4.70 -23.19
C THR A 21 18.53 -5.82 -22.57
N ALA A 22 19.16 -6.85 -22.01
CA ALA A 22 18.47 -7.96 -21.33
C ALA A 22 18.09 -7.66 -19.85
N ASN A 23 18.27 -6.43 -19.37
CA ASN A 23 17.58 -5.97 -18.17
C ASN A 23 16.11 -5.64 -18.52
N ILE A 24 15.35 -6.65 -18.90
CA ILE A 24 13.89 -6.59 -18.91
C ILE A 24 13.49 -6.34 -17.46
N ALA A 25 13.02 -5.14 -17.18
CA ALA A 25 12.48 -4.80 -15.87
C ALA A 25 11.41 -5.84 -15.53
N ALA A 26 11.71 -6.73 -14.58
CA ALA A 26 10.70 -7.65 -14.09
C ALA A 26 9.52 -6.82 -13.58
N PRO A 27 8.28 -7.19 -13.92
CA PRO A 27 7.10 -6.43 -13.49
C PRO A 27 7.13 -6.28 -11.96
N ALA A 28 6.88 -5.07 -11.48
CA ALA A 28 6.80 -4.80 -10.04
C ALA A 28 5.42 -5.27 -9.56
N TRP A 29 5.40 -6.42 -8.93
CA TRP A 29 4.20 -7.03 -8.36
C TRP A 29 4.15 -6.68 -6.88
N ALA A 30 3.19 -5.89 -6.44
CA ALA A 30 2.67 -5.83 -5.09
C ALA A 30 2.30 -4.42 -4.63
N CYS A 31 1.32 -4.38 -3.76
CA CYS A 31 0.98 -3.28 -2.86
C CYS A 31 1.05 -3.78 -1.42
N GLY A 32 0.93 -2.88 -0.44
CA GLY A 32 1.06 -3.19 0.98
C GLY A 32 0.16 -4.32 1.48
N CYS A 33 -1.16 -4.28 1.26
CA CYS A 33 -2.10 -5.26 1.82
C CYS A 33 -2.59 -6.33 0.85
N GLY A 34 -1.89 -6.56 -0.25
CA GLY A 34 -2.34 -7.53 -1.23
C GLY A 34 -1.37 -7.69 -2.38
N ALA A 35 -1.84 -8.24 -3.48
CA ALA A 35 -1.09 -8.26 -4.73
C ALA A 35 -1.78 -7.38 -5.76
N TYR A 36 -1.11 -6.33 -6.21
CA TYR A 36 -1.50 -5.55 -7.37
C TYR A 36 -0.81 -6.14 -8.60
N ILE A 37 -1.59 -6.68 -9.51
CA ILE A 37 -1.13 -7.43 -10.68
C ILE A 37 -1.58 -6.69 -11.95
N PRO A 38 -0.77 -5.78 -12.51
CA PRO A 38 -1.10 -5.11 -13.76
C PRO A 38 -1.06 -6.10 -14.93
N ASP A 39 -1.86 -5.86 -15.95
CA ASP A 39 -1.85 -6.67 -17.18
C ASP A 39 -0.58 -6.44 -18.02
N HIS A 40 0.07 -5.27 -17.86
CA HIS A 40 1.34 -4.94 -18.52
C HIS A 40 2.41 -4.52 -17.50
N PRO A 41 3.70 -4.82 -17.76
CA PRO A 41 4.81 -4.39 -16.90
C PRO A 41 4.91 -2.86 -16.79
N GLY A 42 5.33 -2.36 -15.63
CA GLY A 42 5.66 -0.94 -15.43
C GLY A 42 4.69 -0.16 -14.57
N ALA A 43 3.53 -0.73 -14.19
CA ALA A 43 2.67 -0.14 -13.18
C ALA A 43 2.98 -0.71 -11.78
N THR A 44 2.98 0.15 -10.76
CA THR A 44 3.26 -0.23 -9.37
C THR A 44 2.46 0.63 -8.40
N VAL A 45 2.23 0.11 -7.20
CA VAL A 45 1.71 0.91 -6.09
C VAL A 45 2.85 1.65 -5.42
N VAL A 46 2.67 2.94 -5.17
CA VAL A 46 3.69 3.83 -4.61
C VAL A 46 3.34 4.33 -3.22
N ASP A 47 2.08 4.36 -2.87
CA ASP A 47 1.56 4.81 -1.58
C ASP A 47 0.33 4.00 -1.18
N GLU A 48 0.23 3.67 0.09
CA GLU A 48 -0.88 2.90 0.64
C GLU A 48 -1.33 3.43 1.98
N ARG A 49 -2.63 3.66 2.09
CA ARG A 49 -3.30 4.09 3.31
C ARG A 49 -4.47 3.17 3.60
N ALA A 50 -4.59 2.74 4.84
CA ALA A 50 -5.72 1.93 5.28
C ALA A 50 -6.28 2.43 6.61
N LEU A 51 -7.62 2.48 6.71
CA LEU A 51 -8.34 2.54 7.97
C LEU A 51 -8.81 1.13 8.30
N ILE A 52 -8.42 0.63 9.46
CA ILE A 52 -8.82 -0.64 10.05
C ILE A 52 -9.74 -0.30 11.22
N ALA A 53 -11.04 -0.46 11.05
CA ALA A 53 -11.99 -0.27 12.12
C ALA A 53 -12.44 -1.64 12.67
N TRP A 54 -12.28 -1.86 13.97
CA TRP A 54 -12.54 -3.15 14.60
C TRP A 54 -13.32 -2.99 15.91
N ASP A 55 -14.40 -3.75 16.05
CA ASP A 55 -15.31 -3.70 17.22
C ASP A 55 -15.20 -4.91 18.15
N GLY A 56 -14.22 -5.77 17.95
CA GLY A 56 -14.06 -7.02 18.71
C GLY A 56 -14.64 -8.25 18.01
N SER A 57 -15.38 -8.09 16.92
CA SER A 57 -16.03 -9.17 16.19
C SER A 57 -16.10 -8.95 14.68
N THR A 58 -16.12 -7.72 14.26
CA THR A 58 -16.19 -7.30 12.87
C THR A 58 -15.06 -6.34 12.57
N GLU A 59 -14.43 -6.53 11.44
CA GLU A 59 -13.40 -5.67 10.92
C GLU A 59 -13.86 -5.03 9.61
N ASP A 60 -13.71 -3.72 9.53
CA ASP A 60 -13.84 -2.94 8.31
C ASP A 60 -12.46 -2.44 7.87
N ILE A 61 -12.01 -2.83 6.71
CA ILE A 61 -10.80 -2.25 6.11
C ILE A 61 -11.22 -1.32 4.98
N LEU A 62 -11.04 -0.01 5.18
CA LEU A 62 -11.09 0.97 4.08
C LEU A 62 -9.68 1.19 3.60
N MET A 63 -9.44 1.01 2.31
CA MET A 63 -8.11 1.16 1.73
C MET A 63 -8.13 2.04 0.50
N SER A 64 -7.03 2.77 0.34
CA SER A 64 -6.71 3.58 -0.83
C SER A 64 -5.25 3.41 -1.16
N PHE A 65 -4.93 3.28 -2.42
CA PHE A 65 -3.55 3.23 -2.88
C PHE A 65 -3.35 4.09 -4.12
N GLY A 66 -2.17 4.67 -4.19
CA GLY A 66 -1.69 5.41 -5.34
C GLY A 66 -0.96 4.49 -6.30
N VAL A 67 -1.31 4.56 -7.57
CA VAL A 67 -0.70 3.77 -8.64
C VAL A 67 0.11 4.69 -9.54
N SER A 68 1.31 4.26 -9.89
CA SER A 68 2.16 4.90 -10.91
C SER A 68 2.44 3.91 -12.02
N GLY A 69 2.34 4.35 -13.27
CA GLY A 69 2.61 3.52 -14.45
C GLY A 69 1.57 3.67 -15.54
N ALA A 70 1.61 2.78 -16.51
CA ALA A 70 0.82 2.87 -17.76
C ALA A 70 -0.01 1.60 -18.02
N SER A 71 -0.57 0.97 -16.99
CA SER A 71 -1.51 -0.15 -17.17
C SER A 71 -2.94 0.38 -17.21
N ASP A 72 -3.75 -0.10 -18.15
CA ASP A 72 -5.17 0.24 -18.24
C ASP A 72 -6.05 -0.74 -17.43
N ARG A 73 -5.49 -1.90 -17.07
CA ARG A 73 -6.13 -2.92 -16.25
C ARG A 73 -5.15 -3.49 -15.22
N ALA A 74 -5.69 -3.88 -14.05
CA ALA A 74 -4.95 -4.62 -13.05
C ALA A 74 -5.88 -5.57 -12.28
N ALA A 75 -5.34 -6.64 -11.72
CA ALA A 75 -5.97 -7.40 -10.67
C ALA A 75 -5.44 -6.94 -9.31
N TRP A 76 -6.32 -6.81 -8.33
CA TRP A 76 -5.93 -6.64 -6.95
C TRP A 76 -6.50 -7.78 -6.10
N VAL A 77 -5.65 -8.38 -5.29
CA VAL A 77 -5.97 -9.61 -4.54
C VAL A 77 -5.68 -9.38 -3.08
N MET A 78 -6.67 -9.63 -2.22
CA MET A 78 -6.52 -9.49 -0.76
C MET A 78 -7.12 -10.72 -0.05
N PRO A 79 -6.35 -11.42 0.77
CA PRO A 79 -6.88 -12.44 1.68
C PRO A 79 -7.54 -11.77 2.89
N VAL A 80 -8.68 -12.31 3.33
CA VAL A 80 -9.40 -11.84 4.52
C VAL A 80 -9.86 -13.04 5.38
N PRO A 81 -9.94 -12.90 6.72
CA PRO A 81 -10.24 -14.01 7.64
C PRO A 81 -11.55 -14.74 7.38
N SER A 82 -12.54 -14.05 6.85
CA SER A 82 -13.85 -14.62 6.58
C SER A 82 -14.54 -13.98 5.39
N VAL A 83 -15.77 -14.37 5.11
CA VAL A 83 -16.60 -13.85 4.01
C VAL A 83 -16.71 -12.33 4.05
N ALA A 84 -16.14 -11.65 3.04
CA ALA A 84 -16.14 -10.21 2.96
C ALA A 84 -17.34 -9.63 2.21
N HIS A 85 -17.90 -8.56 2.74
CA HIS A 85 -18.78 -7.65 2.02
C HIS A 85 -17.99 -6.46 1.51
N VAL A 86 -17.89 -6.32 0.20
CA VAL A 86 -17.11 -5.26 -0.46
C VAL A 86 -18.01 -4.14 -0.94
N THR A 87 -17.65 -2.90 -0.65
CA THR A 87 -18.36 -1.69 -1.08
C THR A 87 -17.35 -0.62 -1.52
N LEU A 88 -17.86 0.43 -2.18
CA LEU A 88 -17.06 1.62 -2.39
C LEU A 88 -16.83 2.34 -1.07
N GLY A 89 -15.63 2.88 -0.90
CA GLY A 89 -15.29 3.76 0.19
C GLY A 89 -15.36 5.23 -0.21
N ASP A 90 -15.34 6.10 0.80
CA ASP A 90 -15.25 7.54 0.63
C ASP A 90 -13.79 8.01 0.86
N GLY A 91 -13.22 8.66 -0.14
CA GLY A 91 -11.86 9.21 -0.07
C GLY A 91 -11.71 10.34 0.96
N ALA A 92 -12.78 11.09 1.23
CA ALA A 92 -12.79 12.16 2.22
C ALA A 92 -12.46 11.67 3.65
N VAL A 93 -12.67 10.39 3.93
CA VAL A 93 -12.26 9.77 5.20
C VAL A 93 -10.75 9.92 5.41
N PHE A 94 -9.94 9.68 4.39
CA PHE A 94 -8.48 9.80 4.50
C PHE A 94 -8.00 11.25 4.67
N ASP A 95 -8.69 12.21 4.08
CA ASP A 95 -8.39 13.63 4.27
C ASP A 95 -8.67 14.05 5.72
N GLU A 96 -9.78 13.60 6.27
CA GLU A 96 -10.14 13.84 7.67
C GLU A 96 -9.16 13.12 8.62
N LEU A 97 -8.81 11.87 8.37
CA LEU A 97 -7.82 11.14 9.16
C LEU A 97 -6.46 11.83 9.15
N ALA A 98 -6.01 12.32 8.00
CA ALA A 98 -4.77 13.07 7.88
C ALA A 98 -4.81 14.38 8.69
N ARG A 99 -5.95 15.09 8.67
CA ARG A 99 -6.16 16.32 9.43
C ARG A 99 -6.17 16.06 10.95
N LEU A 100 -6.88 15.04 11.40
CA LEU A 100 -6.98 14.67 12.83
C LEU A 100 -5.63 14.22 13.42
N THR A 101 -4.82 13.56 12.62
CA THR A 101 -3.56 12.96 13.06
C THR A 101 -2.33 13.73 12.58
N ALA A 102 -2.53 14.97 12.14
CA ALA A 102 -1.42 15.84 11.76
C ALA A 102 -0.45 16.05 12.95
N PRO A 103 0.87 16.02 12.71
CA PRO A 103 1.83 16.29 13.76
C PRO A 103 1.68 17.70 14.30
N ARG A 104 1.93 17.86 15.58
CA ARG A 104 2.02 19.19 16.19
C ARG A 104 3.35 19.83 15.82
N ILE A 105 3.30 21.05 15.30
CA ILE A 105 4.52 21.81 14.96
C ILE A 105 4.86 22.72 16.13
N GLU A 106 6.05 22.60 16.67
CA GLU A 106 6.59 23.49 17.69
C GLU A 106 7.82 24.19 17.16
N TYR A 107 7.88 25.51 17.39
CA TYR A 107 8.99 26.34 16.92
C TYR A 107 9.95 26.62 18.08
N HIS A 108 11.25 26.39 17.83
CA HIS A 108 12.33 26.83 18.70
C HIS A 108 13.03 28.01 18.04
N ASP A 109 13.04 29.13 18.72
CA ASP A 109 13.74 30.33 18.22
C ASP A 109 15.25 30.16 18.44
N SER A 110 16.02 30.39 17.37
CA SER A 110 17.48 30.44 17.39
C SER A 110 17.96 31.83 17.00
N TRP A 111 18.84 32.39 17.81
CA TRP A 111 19.45 33.69 17.58
C TRP A 111 20.87 33.59 16.99
N TRP A 112 21.33 32.33 16.70
CA TRP A 112 22.62 32.12 16.06
C TRP A 112 22.49 32.17 14.56
N PRO A 113 23.42 32.88 13.84
CA PRO A 113 23.41 32.93 12.38
C PRO A 113 23.67 31.49 11.84
N THR A 114 22.88 31.10 10.83
CA THR A 114 23.12 29.85 10.08
C THR A 114 24.10 30.13 8.94
N PHE A 115 25.09 29.26 8.78
CA PHE A 115 26.01 29.30 7.64
C PHE A 115 25.52 28.35 6.53
N ASP A 116 24.27 28.49 6.11
CA ASP A 116 23.59 27.59 5.13
C ASP A 116 24.27 27.54 3.77
N TRP A 117 25.07 28.56 3.43
CA TRP A 117 25.89 28.59 2.22
C TRP A 117 26.99 27.50 2.18
N LEU A 118 27.34 26.91 3.32
CA LEU A 118 28.31 25.80 3.42
C LEU A 118 27.68 24.42 3.16
N THR A 119 26.36 24.31 3.17
CA THR A 119 25.62 23.02 3.09
C THR A 119 24.59 22.96 1.96
N ALA A 120 24.54 23.94 1.08
CA ALA A 120 23.59 24.00 -0.04
C ALA A 120 23.92 22.99 -1.13
N GLY A 121 23.57 21.73 -0.88
CA GLY A 121 23.59 20.59 -1.81
C GLY A 121 22.18 20.02 -1.98
N SER A 122 21.57 20.35 -3.10
CA SER A 122 20.42 19.72 -3.78
C SER A 122 19.30 19.08 -2.94
N ARG A 123 18.16 19.75 -2.91
CA ARG A 123 16.85 19.13 -2.63
C ARG A 123 16.03 19.10 -3.92
N GLY A 124 15.72 17.88 -4.39
CA GLY A 124 14.78 17.67 -5.48
C GLY A 124 13.34 17.60 -4.95
N ALA A 125 12.44 18.28 -5.62
CA ALA A 125 11.01 18.23 -5.36
C ALA A 125 10.37 17.03 -6.08
N LEU A 126 9.34 16.45 -5.49
CA LEU A 126 8.50 15.42 -6.09
C LEU A 126 7.07 15.96 -6.19
N ASP A 127 6.59 16.06 -7.41
CA ASP A 127 5.18 16.38 -7.72
C ASP A 127 4.38 15.09 -7.92
N ALA A 128 3.13 15.09 -7.49
CA ALA A 128 2.17 14.00 -7.66
C ALA A 128 0.94 14.46 -8.45
N ALA A 129 0.52 13.65 -9.41
CA ALA A 129 -0.74 13.81 -10.12
C ALA A 129 -1.46 12.46 -10.25
N GLY A 130 -2.78 12.47 -10.23
CA GLY A 130 -3.64 11.30 -10.15
C GLY A 130 -4.64 11.12 -11.29
N ALA A 131 -5.23 9.94 -11.41
CA ALA A 131 -6.37 9.60 -12.27
C ALA A 131 -7.12 8.31 -11.86
N ARG A 132 -8.20 7.92 -12.52
CA ARG A 132 -9.30 6.97 -12.17
C ARG A 132 -9.72 6.08 -13.35
N PRO A 133 -10.68 5.16 -13.13
CA PRO A 133 -10.78 3.79 -12.61
C PRO A 133 -11.44 2.75 -13.56
N GLY A 134 -11.76 1.54 -13.10
CA GLY A 134 -12.82 0.58 -13.48
C GLY A 134 -12.44 -0.85 -13.80
N GLY A 135 -12.96 -1.88 -13.47
CA GLY A 135 -13.81 -2.86 -12.99
C GLY A 135 -13.78 -4.32 -13.51
N VAL A 136 -14.21 -5.38 -12.82
CA VAL A 136 -15.06 -6.61 -12.98
C VAL A 136 -14.54 -8.03 -12.59
N ASN A 137 -15.09 -8.91 -12.07
CA ASN A 137 -15.94 -9.91 -11.42
C ASN A 137 -15.57 -11.45 -11.40
N VAL A 138 -16.00 -12.40 -10.48
CA VAL A 138 -16.86 -13.62 -10.57
C VAL A 138 -16.77 -14.68 -9.46
N LEU A 139 -17.36 -14.64 -8.27
CA LEU A 139 -18.00 -15.75 -7.52
C LEU A 139 -19.41 -15.41 -7.02
N GLY A 140 -19.83 -14.52 -7.07
CA GLY A 140 -20.83 -13.52 -7.11
C GLY A 140 -20.04 -12.34 -7.55
N SER A 141 -20.00 -12.27 -8.81
CA SER A 141 -19.51 -11.17 -9.52
C SER A 141 -20.44 -10.01 -9.33
N ARG A 142 -20.03 -9.03 -8.55
CA ARG A 142 -20.80 -7.81 -8.35
C ARG A 142 -19.97 -6.63 -8.80
N ARG A 143 -20.45 -5.90 -9.78
CA ARG A 143 -19.86 -4.61 -10.15
C ARG A 143 -20.16 -3.59 -9.07
N ILE A 144 -19.13 -2.97 -8.53
CA ILE A 144 -19.21 -1.96 -7.47
C ILE A 144 -18.49 -0.71 -7.98
N GLY A 145 -19.24 0.23 -8.57
CA GLY A 145 -18.67 1.38 -9.26
C GLY A 145 -17.77 0.92 -10.40
N PRO A 146 -16.49 1.33 -10.37
CA PRO A 146 -15.52 0.96 -11.39
C PRO A 146 -14.88 -0.43 -11.17
N PHE A 147 -15.25 -1.16 -10.12
CA PHE A 147 -14.60 -2.40 -9.72
C PHE A 147 -15.47 -3.63 -9.95
N ASP A 148 -14.84 -4.70 -10.39
CA ASP A 148 -15.43 -6.02 -10.48
C ASP A 148 -14.84 -6.92 -9.40
N VAL A 149 -15.64 -7.21 -8.42
CA VAL A 149 -15.24 -7.94 -7.22
C VAL A 149 -15.55 -9.42 -7.38
N THR A 150 -14.56 -10.27 -7.24
CA THR A 150 -14.68 -11.73 -7.16
C THR A 150 -14.25 -12.20 -5.80
N ARG A 151 -15.01 -13.10 -5.23
CA ARG A 151 -14.67 -13.79 -4.00
C ARG A 151 -14.30 -15.23 -4.36
N LEU A 152 -13.13 -15.66 -3.94
CA LEU A 152 -12.61 -17.01 -4.19
C LEU A 152 -12.56 -17.78 -2.88
N ALA A 153 -12.96 -19.05 -2.93
CA ALA A 153 -12.92 -19.92 -1.75
C ALA A 153 -11.48 -20.17 -1.31
N GLY A 154 -11.19 -19.96 -0.04
CA GLY A 154 -9.86 -20.11 0.53
C GLY A 154 -9.40 -21.57 0.73
N ASP A 155 -10.23 -22.56 0.37
CA ASP A 155 -9.90 -23.97 0.40
C ASP A 155 -9.47 -24.54 -0.98
N ASP A 156 -9.56 -23.73 -2.03
CA ASP A 156 -9.06 -24.08 -3.36
C ASP A 156 -7.78 -23.27 -3.70
N PRO A 157 -6.60 -23.87 -3.56
CA PRO A 157 -5.33 -23.20 -3.85
C PRO A 157 -5.15 -22.85 -5.34
N THR A 158 -5.95 -23.41 -6.24
CA THR A 158 -5.87 -23.16 -7.68
C THR A 158 -6.87 -22.10 -8.16
N ALA A 159 -7.87 -21.77 -7.35
CA ALA A 159 -8.95 -20.85 -7.73
C ALA A 159 -8.44 -19.48 -8.21
N LEU A 160 -7.43 -18.93 -7.52
CA LEU A 160 -6.85 -17.64 -7.92
C LEU A 160 -6.08 -17.75 -9.24
N ALA A 161 -5.29 -18.80 -9.44
CA ALA A 161 -4.53 -19.02 -10.67
C ALA A 161 -5.47 -19.17 -11.89
N HIS A 162 -6.57 -19.92 -11.73
CA HIS A 162 -7.61 -20.02 -12.74
C HIS A 162 -8.26 -18.66 -13.03
N TRP A 163 -8.65 -17.94 -12.01
CA TRP A 163 -9.27 -16.63 -12.16
C TRP A 163 -8.34 -15.62 -12.87
N LEU A 164 -7.06 -15.55 -12.50
CA LEU A 164 -6.08 -14.70 -13.17
C LEU A 164 -5.96 -15.04 -14.65
N THR A 165 -5.85 -16.34 -14.96
CA THR A 165 -5.76 -16.83 -16.34
C THR A 165 -7.01 -16.48 -17.14
N ASP A 166 -8.21 -16.71 -16.60
CA ASP A 166 -9.49 -16.42 -17.25
C ASP A 166 -9.69 -14.93 -17.52
N LYS A 167 -9.14 -14.08 -16.63
CA LYS A 167 -9.20 -12.62 -16.78
C LYS A 167 -8.05 -12.04 -17.59
N GLY A 168 -7.11 -12.87 -18.02
CA GLY A 168 -5.95 -12.47 -18.83
C GLY A 168 -4.88 -11.72 -18.07
N PHE A 169 -4.78 -11.94 -16.75
CA PHE A 169 -3.70 -11.42 -15.93
C PHE A 169 -2.56 -12.43 -15.82
N PRO A 170 -1.30 -11.97 -15.75
CA PRO A 170 -0.19 -12.86 -15.48
C PRO A 170 -0.25 -13.42 -14.06
N HIS A 171 0.35 -14.60 -13.87
CA HIS A 171 0.51 -15.23 -12.55
C HIS A 171 1.89 -14.85 -11.99
N PRO A 172 1.97 -14.02 -10.93
CA PRO A 172 3.24 -13.59 -10.37
C PRO A 172 4.03 -14.72 -9.72
N ASP A 173 5.36 -14.71 -9.90
CA ASP A 173 6.24 -15.63 -9.19
C ASP A 173 6.09 -15.47 -7.67
N GLY A 174 5.94 -16.61 -6.98
CA GLY A 174 5.81 -16.65 -5.52
C GLY A 174 4.42 -16.29 -4.97
N LEU A 175 3.44 -15.96 -5.81
CA LEU A 175 2.07 -15.66 -5.36
C LEU A 175 1.48 -16.80 -4.54
N ASP A 176 1.56 -18.04 -5.04
CA ASP A 176 1.01 -19.22 -4.34
C ASP A 176 1.71 -19.47 -3.00
N THR A 177 3.03 -19.30 -2.95
CA THR A 177 3.82 -19.44 -1.71
C THR A 177 3.40 -18.39 -0.67
N ASN A 178 3.16 -17.15 -1.10
CA ASN A 178 2.75 -16.07 -0.22
C ASN A 178 1.28 -16.22 0.22
N LEU A 179 0.43 -16.84 -0.60
CA LEU A 179 -0.96 -17.18 -0.27
C LEU A 179 -1.10 -18.39 0.63
N ALA A 180 -0.17 -19.34 0.58
CA ALA A 180 -0.28 -20.63 1.27
C ALA A 180 -0.67 -20.53 2.77
N PRO A 181 -0.15 -19.57 3.58
CA PRO A 181 -0.56 -19.42 4.97
C PRO A 181 -2.05 -19.04 5.13
N TYR A 182 -2.60 -18.23 4.22
CA TYR A 182 -4.00 -17.80 4.25
C TYR A 182 -4.92 -18.94 3.82
N VAL A 183 -4.54 -19.68 2.76
CA VAL A 183 -5.25 -20.89 2.31
C VAL A 183 -5.27 -21.96 3.42
N ALA A 184 -4.15 -22.17 4.11
CA ALA A 184 -4.08 -23.09 5.25
C ALA A 184 -4.98 -22.65 6.41
N ALA A 185 -5.15 -21.35 6.61
CA ALA A 185 -6.05 -20.75 7.60
C ALA A 185 -7.50 -20.65 7.11
N ARG A 186 -7.81 -21.08 5.88
CA ARG A 186 -9.13 -21.03 5.22
C ARG A 186 -9.69 -19.59 5.10
N TRP A 187 -8.82 -18.63 4.87
CA TRP A 187 -9.22 -17.27 4.60
C TRP A 187 -9.87 -17.16 3.22
N GLU A 188 -10.86 -16.28 3.09
CA GLU A 188 -11.40 -15.92 1.77
C GLU A 188 -10.39 -15.07 0.99
N ILE A 189 -10.32 -15.26 -0.31
CA ILE A 189 -9.48 -14.43 -1.20
C ILE A 189 -10.40 -13.53 -2.01
N VAL A 190 -10.34 -12.24 -1.73
CA VAL A 190 -11.04 -11.22 -2.51
C VAL A 190 -10.15 -10.82 -3.67
N ALA A 191 -10.60 -11.09 -4.89
CA ALA A 191 -9.91 -10.74 -6.12
C ALA A 191 -10.74 -9.69 -6.86
N ILE A 192 -10.13 -8.55 -7.17
CA ILE A 192 -10.79 -7.40 -7.78
C ILE A 192 -10.07 -7.05 -9.07
N GLN A 193 -10.84 -6.98 -10.15
CA GLN A 193 -10.32 -6.42 -11.38
C GLN A 193 -10.53 -4.90 -11.37
N LEU A 194 -9.49 -4.17 -11.66
CA LEU A 194 -9.44 -2.73 -11.88
C LEU A 194 -9.28 -2.47 -13.36
N ALA A 195 -9.96 -1.48 -13.90
CA ALA A 195 -9.71 -1.00 -15.27
C ALA A 195 -9.94 0.51 -15.35
N ALA A 196 -9.33 1.19 -16.29
CA ALA A 196 -9.51 2.63 -16.46
C ALA A 196 -10.91 3.00 -16.96
N ASP A 197 -11.45 4.18 -16.56
CA ASP A 197 -12.81 4.63 -16.87
C ASP A 197 -13.08 4.82 -18.37
N ALA A 198 -12.06 5.08 -19.16
CA ALA A 198 -12.19 5.38 -20.58
C ALA A 198 -11.17 4.59 -21.41
N ALA A 199 -11.54 4.31 -22.65
CA ALA A 199 -10.63 3.68 -23.60
C ALA A 199 -9.38 4.55 -23.82
N GLY A 200 -8.20 3.96 -23.62
CA GLY A 200 -6.91 4.64 -23.71
C GLY A 200 -6.47 5.41 -22.45
N ALA A 201 -7.28 5.40 -21.39
CA ALA A 201 -6.85 5.87 -20.08
C ALA A 201 -6.01 4.81 -19.35
N THR A 202 -5.20 5.22 -18.38
CA THR A 202 -4.39 4.34 -17.54
C THR A 202 -4.80 4.43 -16.08
N LEU A 203 -4.61 3.34 -15.36
CA LEU A 203 -4.71 3.32 -13.89
C LEU A 203 -3.51 4.08 -13.33
N SER A 204 -3.71 5.31 -12.87
CA SER A 204 -2.67 6.15 -12.30
C SER A 204 -3.23 7.09 -11.23
N GLY A 205 -2.39 7.50 -10.29
CA GLY A 205 -2.78 8.32 -9.15
C GLY A 205 -3.56 7.57 -8.08
N THR A 206 -4.28 8.29 -7.22
CA THR A 206 -5.05 7.71 -6.13
C THR A 206 -6.32 7.06 -6.68
N LEU A 207 -6.45 5.75 -6.48
CA LEU A 207 -7.65 5.02 -6.86
C LEU A 207 -8.78 5.29 -5.87
N GLN A 208 -10.04 5.08 -6.34
CA GLN A 208 -11.18 5.16 -5.45
C GLN A 208 -11.08 4.13 -4.33
N PRO A 209 -11.28 4.53 -3.06
CA PRO A 209 -11.17 3.60 -1.95
C PRO A 209 -12.18 2.46 -2.01
N LEU A 210 -11.77 1.30 -1.51
CA LEU A 210 -12.63 0.14 -1.29
C LEU A 210 -12.76 -0.12 0.21
N ARG A 211 -13.97 -0.48 0.63
CA ARG A 211 -14.26 -0.95 1.99
C ARG A 211 -14.61 -2.43 1.94
N LEU A 212 -13.88 -3.22 2.72
CA LEU A 212 -14.13 -4.63 2.97
C LEU A 212 -14.60 -4.78 4.41
N SER A 213 -15.74 -5.42 4.61
CA SER A 213 -16.31 -5.70 5.93
C SER A 213 -16.45 -7.20 6.12
N PHE A 214 -15.90 -7.76 7.19
CA PHE A 214 -15.88 -9.20 7.46
C PHE A 214 -15.81 -9.48 8.96
N ALA A 215 -16.22 -10.69 9.36
CA ALA A 215 -16.06 -11.13 10.75
C ALA A 215 -14.59 -11.45 11.05
N SER A 216 -14.08 -10.95 12.16
CA SER A 216 -12.72 -11.20 12.63
C SER A 216 -12.61 -11.04 14.13
N ASP A 217 -12.06 -12.05 14.79
CA ASP A 217 -11.77 -12.02 16.24
C ASP A 217 -10.53 -11.18 16.59
N THR A 218 -9.83 -10.70 15.57
CA THR A 218 -8.56 -9.96 15.70
C THR A 218 -8.48 -8.88 14.64
N ALA A 219 -8.06 -7.67 15.01
CA ALA A 219 -7.74 -6.64 14.04
C ALA A 219 -6.46 -7.00 13.29
N VAL A 220 -6.54 -7.25 11.98
CA VAL A 220 -5.44 -7.77 11.16
C VAL A 220 -5.33 -7.04 9.82
N TYR A 221 -4.10 -6.77 9.40
CA TYR A 221 -3.83 -6.21 8.09
C TYR A 221 -2.86 -7.12 7.33
N PRO A 222 -3.34 -7.86 6.31
CA PRO A 222 -2.56 -8.88 5.63
C PRO A 222 -1.47 -8.25 4.75
N MET A 223 -0.24 -8.75 4.89
CA MET A 223 0.93 -8.17 4.22
C MET A 223 1.76 -9.17 3.42
N ARG A 224 1.56 -10.49 3.61
CA ARG A 224 2.44 -11.52 3.00
C ARG A 224 2.51 -11.45 1.48
N LEU A 225 1.43 -11.06 0.82
CA LEU A 225 1.42 -10.92 -0.65
C LEU A 225 2.38 -9.83 -1.14
N SER A 226 2.61 -8.81 -0.30
CA SER A 226 3.56 -7.72 -0.57
C SER A 226 5.02 -8.16 -0.59
N ARG A 227 5.33 -9.39 -0.14
CA ARG A 227 6.68 -9.97 -0.24
C ARG A 227 7.22 -9.99 -1.68
N SER A 228 6.34 -10.07 -2.66
CA SER A 228 6.71 -10.05 -4.09
C SER A 228 6.99 -8.66 -4.66
N ALA A 229 6.82 -7.59 -3.88
CA ALA A 229 7.12 -6.23 -4.30
C ALA A 229 8.60 -6.07 -4.67
N LYS A 230 8.86 -5.32 -5.74
CA LYS A 230 10.22 -5.03 -6.22
C LYS A 230 10.75 -3.67 -5.77
N ALA A 231 9.88 -2.84 -5.21
CA ALA A 231 10.23 -1.52 -4.69
C ALA A 231 9.91 -1.41 -3.20
N PRO A 232 10.65 -0.56 -2.47
CA PRO A 232 10.28 -0.20 -1.10
C PRO A 232 8.85 0.31 -1.00
N GLN A 233 8.19 0.03 0.12
CA GLN A 233 6.81 0.41 0.37
C GLN A 233 6.70 1.23 1.64
N ARG A 234 5.82 2.24 1.60
CA ARG A 234 5.40 2.97 2.79
C ARG A 234 3.95 2.60 3.09
N VAL A 235 3.68 2.24 4.33
CA VAL A 235 2.35 1.89 4.81
C VAL A 235 1.92 2.87 5.89
N ASP A 236 0.73 3.42 5.76
CA ASP A 236 0.11 4.37 6.69
C ASP A 236 -1.20 3.75 7.21
N LEU A 237 -1.19 3.25 8.44
CA LEU A 237 -2.29 2.49 9.04
C LEU A 237 -2.97 3.31 10.13
N TYR A 238 -4.27 3.51 9.94
CA TYR A 238 -5.18 4.10 10.92
C TYR A 238 -6.01 2.99 11.55
N VAL A 239 -5.88 2.78 12.84
CA VAL A 239 -6.65 1.75 13.57
C VAL A 239 -7.67 2.44 14.44
N LEU A 240 -8.94 2.18 14.18
CA LEU A 240 -10.09 2.72 14.92
C LEU A 240 -10.74 1.59 15.71
N ALA A 241 -10.82 1.73 17.02
CA ALA A 241 -11.42 0.76 17.93
C ALA A 241 -11.98 1.46 19.18
N ASP A 242 -12.49 0.71 20.15
CA ASP A 242 -12.94 1.28 21.41
C ASP A 242 -11.77 1.69 22.34
N HIS A 243 -10.58 1.16 22.08
CA HIS A 243 -9.37 1.39 22.83
C HIS A 243 -8.19 1.65 21.92
N ARG A 244 -7.11 2.20 22.49
CA ARG A 244 -5.83 2.28 21.81
C ARG A 244 -5.36 0.88 21.39
N MET A 245 -4.97 0.75 20.12
CA MET A 245 -4.48 -0.51 19.54
C MET A 245 -3.00 -0.40 19.17
N ASN A 246 -2.21 -1.36 19.64
CA ASN A 246 -0.79 -1.44 19.30
C ASN A 246 -0.53 -2.68 18.43
N PRO A 247 0.42 -2.63 17.48
CA PRO A 247 0.83 -3.81 16.75
C PRO A 247 1.49 -4.82 17.71
N SER A 248 0.90 -5.99 17.80
CA SER A 248 1.46 -7.17 18.51
C SER A 248 2.27 -8.07 17.58
N ALA A 249 2.02 -7.96 16.27
CA ALA A 249 2.85 -8.53 15.21
C ALA A 249 3.06 -7.50 14.10
N VAL A 250 4.20 -7.60 13.42
CA VAL A 250 4.60 -6.75 12.30
C VAL A 250 5.09 -7.61 11.12
N PRO A 251 4.94 -7.15 9.86
CA PRO A 251 5.24 -7.95 8.67
C PRO A 251 6.72 -8.39 8.58
N VAL A 252 7.63 -7.57 9.06
CA VAL A 252 9.09 -7.85 9.03
C VAL A 252 9.58 -7.87 10.47
N PRO A 253 10.05 -9.01 10.98
CA PRO A 253 10.61 -9.09 12.32
C PRO A 253 11.73 -8.07 12.54
N GLY A 254 11.63 -7.32 13.63
CA GLY A 254 12.59 -6.26 13.98
C GLY A 254 12.37 -4.92 13.26
N ASN A 255 11.44 -4.82 12.34
CA ASN A 255 11.03 -3.55 11.71
C ASN A 255 9.73 -3.04 12.34
N ALA A 256 9.86 -2.33 13.45
CA ALA A 256 8.71 -1.83 14.20
C ALA A 256 8.02 -0.66 13.46
N ALA A 257 6.70 -0.65 13.49
CA ALA A 257 5.93 0.51 13.06
C ALA A 257 6.12 1.68 14.04
N THR A 258 6.07 2.90 13.55
CA THR A 258 6.23 4.13 14.32
C THR A 258 4.85 4.73 14.62
N LEU A 259 4.58 4.96 15.90
CA LEU A 259 3.37 5.65 16.34
C LEU A 259 3.42 7.12 15.92
N GLN A 260 2.37 7.58 15.26
CA GLN A 260 2.21 8.97 14.82
C GLN A 260 1.17 9.72 15.65
N TYR A 261 0.09 9.01 16.01
CA TYR A 261 -1.04 9.56 16.75
C TYR A 261 -1.73 8.48 17.56
N ALA A 262 -2.27 8.85 18.70
CA ALA A 262 -3.22 8.07 19.48
C ALA A 262 -4.15 9.03 20.23
N GLY A 263 -5.46 8.85 20.14
CA GLY A 263 -6.42 9.70 20.84
C GLY A 263 -7.87 9.40 20.48
N ARG A 264 -8.79 9.91 21.30
CA ARG A 264 -10.22 9.82 21.03
C ARG A 264 -10.58 10.73 19.86
N VAL A 265 -11.49 10.24 19.03
CA VAL A 265 -12.00 10.97 17.86
C VAL A 265 -13.52 10.91 17.83
N ASP A 266 -14.14 12.04 17.45
CA ASP A 266 -15.56 12.17 17.18
C ASP A 266 -15.70 13.09 15.97
N THR A 267 -16.04 12.52 14.83
CA THR A 267 -16.18 13.25 13.56
C THR A 267 -17.20 12.58 12.65
N PRO A 268 -18.01 13.37 11.91
CA PRO A 268 -18.99 12.85 10.97
C PRO A 268 -18.41 11.86 9.94
N ALA A 269 -17.17 12.03 9.52
CA ALA A 269 -16.53 11.17 8.52
C ALA A 269 -16.33 9.72 9.01
N LEU A 270 -16.33 9.48 10.32
CA LEU A 270 -16.12 8.15 10.90
C LEU A 270 -17.39 7.51 11.46
N THR A 271 -18.55 8.15 11.37
CA THR A 271 -19.81 7.64 11.94
C THR A 271 -20.28 6.31 11.34
N SER A 272 -19.83 5.96 10.13
CA SER A 272 -20.13 4.68 9.49
C SER A 272 -19.19 3.55 9.92
N TYR A 273 -18.18 3.84 10.73
CA TYR A 273 -17.22 2.90 11.31
C TYR A 273 -17.42 2.81 12.81
N ARG A 274 -17.12 1.63 13.36
CA ARG A 274 -17.24 1.42 14.82
C ARG A 274 -15.93 1.74 15.50
N GLY A 275 -16.02 2.25 16.73
CA GLY A 275 -14.88 2.68 17.52
C GLY A 275 -14.80 4.20 17.65
N HIS A 276 -14.05 4.66 18.65
CA HIS A 276 -13.89 6.07 18.97
C HIS A 276 -12.48 6.42 19.44
N TYR A 277 -11.56 5.46 19.41
CA TYR A 277 -10.15 5.68 19.69
C TYR A 277 -9.33 5.38 18.44
N LEU A 278 -8.69 6.40 17.91
CA LEU A 278 -7.88 6.33 16.69
C LEU A 278 -6.40 6.20 17.06
N THR A 279 -5.73 5.25 16.43
CA THR A 279 -4.27 5.10 16.54
C THR A 279 -3.68 5.09 15.13
N ARG A 280 -2.70 5.93 14.83
CA ARG A 280 -2.01 5.98 13.53
C ARG A 280 -0.59 5.45 13.64
N TRP A 281 -0.27 4.50 12.77
CA TRP A 281 1.03 3.86 12.64
C TRP A 281 1.58 4.04 11.24
N THR A 282 2.87 4.35 11.13
CA THR A 282 3.57 4.36 9.85
C THR A 282 4.71 3.36 9.86
N ASN A 283 4.97 2.73 8.72
CA ASN A 283 6.12 1.88 8.55
C ASN A 283 6.73 2.05 7.15
N TYR A 284 8.04 1.91 7.06
CA TYR A 284 8.77 1.85 5.81
C TYR A 284 9.40 0.47 5.64
N LEU A 285 8.94 -0.24 4.62
CA LEU A 285 9.36 -1.58 4.27
C LEU A 285 10.36 -1.49 3.11
N GLY A 286 11.62 -1.21 3.45
CA GLY A 286 12.70 -1.01 2.48
C GLY A 286 13.07 -2.26 1.70
N GLU A 287 12.83 -3.44 2.30
CA GLU A 287 13.13 -4.76 1.74
C GLU A 287 11.88 -5.64 1.78
N PRO A 288 10.93 -5.49 0.83
CA PRO A 288 9.67 -6.23 0.84
C PRO A 288 9.83 -7.75 0.89
N GLN A 289 10.89 -8.30 0.28
CA GLN A 289 11.21 -9.72 0.30
C GLN A 289 11.42 -10.30 1.71
N ARG A 290 11.62 -9.46 2.72
CA ARG A 290 11.71 -9.84 4.14
C ARG A 290 10.35 -9.94 4.83
N ILE A 291 9.26 -9.56 4.16
CA ILE A 291 7.91 -9.71 4.71
C ILE A 291 7.64 -11.20 4.93
N ASP A 292 7.31 -11.55 6.17
CA ASP A 292 7.05 -12.92 6.60
C ASP A 292 5.77 -13.05 7.46
N GLY A 293 5.09 -11.95 7.69
CA GLY A 293 3.90 -11.86 8.53
C GLY A 293 2.93 -10.78 8.09
N ASP A 294 1.97 -10.56 8.95
CA ASP A 294 0.92 -9.56 8.84
C ASP A 294 1.01 -8.58 10.02
N TYR A 295 0.37 -7.41 9.90
CA TYR A 295 0.09 -6.65 11.11
C TYR A 295 -1.05 -7.31 11.86
N VAL A 296 -0.86 -7.49 13.15
CA VAL A 296 -1.89 -7.88 14.09
C VAL A 296 -1.93 -6.83 15.19
N PHE A 297 -3.10 -6.30 15.47
CA PHE A 297 -3.27 -5.26 16.48
C PHE A 297 -4.00 -5.81 17.70
N THR A 298 -3.52 -5.43 18.86
CA THR A 298 -4.14 -5.78 20.15
C THR A 298 -4.30 -4.53 21.00
N ARG A 299 -5.25 -4.58 21.93
CA ARG A 299 -5.47 -3.50 22.88
C ARG A 299 -4.18 -3.17 23.64
N ALA A 300 -3.84 -1.88 23.68
CA ALA A 300 -2.74 -1.38 24.50
C ALA A 300 -3.06 -1.50 26.00
N ALA A 301 -2.04 -1.50 26.84
CA ALA A 301 -2.21 -1.54 28.30
C ALA A 301 -2.96 -0.31 28.83
N THR A 302 -2.85 0.83 28.16
CA THR A 302 -3.51 2.09 28.51
C THR A 302 -3.94 2.83 27.26
N ASP A 303 -5.03 3.59 27.37
CA ASP A 303 -5.52 4.50 26.33
C ASP A 303 -4.84 5.88 26.43
N SER A 304 -3.51 5.89 26.49
CA SER A 304 -2.74 7.13 26.57
C SER A 304 -2.71 7.84 25.22
N ASP A 305 -3.07 9.12 25.23
CA ASP A 305 -3.00 9.96 24.04
C ASP A 305 -1.56 10.23 23.62
N TYR A 306 -1.37 10.38 22.31
CA TYR A 306 -0.09 10.72 21.70
C TYR A 306 -0.30 11.52 20.43
N ALA A 307 0.52 12.54 20.21
CA ALA A 307 0.64 13.21 18.93
C ALA A 307 2.13 13.45 18.64
N GLN A 308 2.55 13.10 17.44
CA GLN A 308 3.92 13.41 17.01
C GLN A 308 4.16 14.92 17.07
N VAL A 309 5.33 15.32 17.58
CA VAL A 309 5.77 16.71 17.57
C VAL A 309 6.94 16.87 16.60
N ILE A 310 6.83 17.83 15.70
CA ILE A 310 7.90 18.23 14.80
C ILE A 310 8.44 19.57 15.30
N TYR A 311 9.71 19.60 15.67
CA TYR A 311 10.39 20.81 16.06
C TYR A 311 11.00 21.50 14.86
N LEU A 312 10.63 22.74 14.60
CA LEU A 312 11.21 23.60 13.56
C LEU A 312 12.00 24.71 14.21
N THR A 313 13.21 24.96 13.71
CA THR A 313 14.02 26.10 14.15
C THR A 313 13.63 27.34 13.36
N ARG A 314 13.23 28.39 14.08
CA ARG A 314 13.04 29.72 13.51
C ARG A 314 14.31 30.54 13.78
N ASN A 315 15.06 30.86 12.73
CA ASN A 315 16.28 31.63 12.85
C ASN A 315 15.95 33.12 12.85
N HIS A 316 16.35 33.85 13.88
CA HIS A 316 16.24 35.31 13.98
C HIS A 316 17.59 36.02 13.74
N GLY A 317 18.65 35.24 13.44
CA GLY A 317 20.00 35.78 13.21
C GLY A 317 20.30 36.25 11.79
N ASP A 318 19.41 35.98 10.85
CA ASP A 318 19.57 36.44 9.47
C ASP A 318 19.00 37.86 9.37
N VAL A 319 19.82 38.83 9.69
CA VAL A 319 19.53 40.26 9.35
C VAL A 319 19.68 40.37 7.83
N SER A 320 18.55 40.40 7.12
CA SER A 320 18.52 40.77 5.71
C SER A 320 19.13 42.16 5.53
N GLY A 321 20.34 42.21 4.96
CA GLY A 321 21.00 43.41 4.46
C GLY A 321 20.58 43.73 3.03
#